data_fb40425200222a6232924cb8be688936
#
_entry.id   fb40425200222a6232924cb8be688936
#
_cell.length_a   1.000
_cell.length_b   1.000
_cell.length_c   1.000
_cell.angle_alpha   90.00
_cell.angle_beta   90.00
_cell.angle_gamma   90.00
#
_symmetry.space_group_name_H-M   'P 1'
#
loop_
_entity.id
_entity.type
_entity.pdbx_description
1 polymer ?
#
loop_
_entity_poly.entity_id
_entity_poly.type
_entity_poly.pdbx_seq_one_letter_code
_entity_poly.pdbx_strand_id
1 'polypeptide(L)'
;MNCKKLSKALLFLITALVIVSCSKDDCDLDHIDKLQGLPALKAGTFPEEDLTLNVGEQYVYAPKASSPLDIYYQWYQNGEDMSTDPSFTFNAEHPSRSKVILELSNDLGKVTLEHKVMVPGADYSKGCLIINEGWFGHGSGSISFYNYEKNSIEHWCYKNQNFGDVLGVTSQSATLWNGKLYVCSKEDNQLVVMDPKTLYAENSCGKLANYQAYEFIGLNDDYGVITHGGYF
;
A
#
# COMPACT_ATOMS: atom_id res chain seq x y z
N MET A 1 11.44 19.39 -42.93
CA MET A 1 10.66 18.14 -42.91
C MET A 1 9.86 18.12 -41.61
N ASN A 2 8.55 18.43 -41.70
CA ASN A 2 7.68 18.64 -40.54
C ASN A 2 7.19 17.30 -39.99
N CYS A 3 7.48 16.98 -38.73
CA CYS A 3 6.92 15.87 -38.03
C CYS A 3 5.74 16.34 -37.16
N LYS A 4 4.52 16.05 -37.61
CA LYS A 4 3.26 16.36 -36.94
C LYS A 4 3.16 15.56 -35.65
N LYS A 5 2.96 16.24 -34.52
CA LYS A 5 2.54 15.66 -33.24
C LYS A 5 1.17 15.01 -33.41
N LEU A 6 1.11 13.69 -33.30
CA LEU A 6 -0.15 12.97 -33.15
C LEU A 6 -0.46 12.90 -31.66
N SER A 7 -1.50 13.62 -31.25
CA SER A 7 -2.14 13.47 -29.94
C SER A 7 -2.80 12.08 -29.88
N LYS A 8 -2.26 11.17 -29.10
CA LYS A 8 -2.93 9.91 -28.75
C LYS A 8 -3.77 10.14 -27.50
N ALA A 9 -5.04 10.40 -27.70
CA ALA A 9 -6.03 10.17 -26.66
C ALA A 9 -6.06 8.66 -26.40
N LEU A 10 -5.43 8.22 -25.32
CA LEU A 10 -5.46 6.84 -24.86
C LEU A 10 -6.75 6.64 -24.08
N LEU A 11 -7.74 6.05 -24.75
CA LEU A 11 -8.96 5.58 -24.14
C LEU A 11 -8.60 4.40 -23.23
N PHE A 12 -8.43 4.64 -21.94
CA PHE A 12 -8.29 3.58 -20.96
C PHE A 12 -9.67 2.96 -20.72
N LEU A 13 -9.89 1.83 -21.40
CA LEU A 13 -10.96 0.90 -21.06
C LEU A 13 -10.51 0.22 -19.77
N ILE A 14 -11.21 0.46 -18.66
CA ILE A 14 -11.03 -0.30 -17.42
C ILE A 14 -11.52 -1.71 -17.70
N THR A 15 -10.62 -2.58 -18.12
CA THR A 15 -10.85 -4.02 -18.12
C THR A 15 -10.59 -4.51 -16.71
N ALA A 16 -11.65 -4.79 -15.98
CA ALA A 16 -11.55 -5.68 -14.84
C ALA A 16 -10.90 -6.97 -15.35
N LEU A 17 -9.65 -7.22 -14.91
CA LEU A 17 -8.91 -8.41 -15.29
C LEU A 17 -9.50 -9.60 -14.55
N VAL A 18 -10.58 -10.16 -15.10
CA VAL A 18 -11.06 -11.48 -14.71
C VAL A 18 -10.09 -12.48 -15.33
N ILE A 19 -9.18 -13.03 -14.53
CA ILE A 19 -8.38 -14.18 -14.96
C ILE A 19 -9.31 -15.40 -15.00
N VAL A 20 -9.96 -15.60 -16.13
CA VAL A 20 -10.65 -16.84 -16.44
C VAL A 20 -9.63 -17.78 -17.07
N SER A 21 -9.18 -18.78 -16.32
CA SER A 21 -8.49 -19.93 -16.87
C SER A 21 -9.52 -20.76 -17.65
N CYS A 22 -9.64 -20.53 -18.95
CA CYS A 22 -10.41 -21.42 -19.83
C CYS A 22 -9.62 -22.69 -20.10
N SER A 23 -10.03 -23.80 -19.47
CA SER A 23 -9.85 -25.11 -20.09
C SER A 23 -10.87 -25.22 -21.23
N LYS A 24 -10.44 -25.72 -22.39
CA LYS A 24 -11.28 -25.99 -23.57
C LYS A 24 -12.33 -27.03 -23.19
N ASP A 25 -13.55 -26.62 -23.01
CA ASP A 25 -14.81 -27.32 -23.19
C ASP A 25 -15.82 -26.68 -22.19
N ASP A 26 -16.92 -26.19 -22.74
CA ASP A 26 -18.04 -25.48 -22.13
C ASP A 26 -17.89 -23.96 -21.98
N CYS A 27 -18.29 -23.23 -23.04
CA CYS A 27 -18.81 -21.88 -22.91
C CYS A 27 -20.16 -21.95 -22.21
N ASP A 28 -20.13 -21.91 -20.88
CA ASP A 28 -21.34 -21.99 -20.08
C ASP A 28 -22.00 -20.60 -20.10
N LEU A 29 -23.22 -20.51 -20.67
CA LEU A 29 -24.05 -19.30 -20.68
C LEU A 29 -24.32 -18.77 -19.26
N ASP A 30 -24.30 -19.65 -18.26
CA ASP A 30 -24.41 -19.30 -16.83
C ASP A 30 -23.32 -18.35 -16.32
N HIS A 31 -22.18 -18.30 -16.99
CA HIS A 31 -21.07 -17.41 -16.62
C HIS A 31 -21.34 -15.95 -17.03
N ILE A 32 -22.03 -15.74 -18.15
CA ILE A 32 -22.38 -14.42 -18.67
C ILE A 32 -23.48 -13.81 -17.79
N ASP A 33 -24.46 -14.60 -17.37
CA ASP A 33 -25.54 -14.14 -16.50
C ASP A 33 -25.02 -13.75 -15.10
N LYS A 34 -24.03 -14.45 -14.56
CA LYS A 34 -23.37 -14.09 -13.31
C LYS A 34 -22.67 -12.74 -13.38
N LEU A 35 -21.98 -12.43 -14.49
CA LEU A 35 -21.31 -11.14 -14.68
C LEU A 35 -22.31 -9.97 -14.76
N GLN A 36 -23.49 -10.18 -15.34
CA GLN A 36 -24.54 -9.16 -15.43
C GLN A 36 -25.21 -8.86 -14.08
N GLY A 37 -25.10 -9.75 -13.11
CA GLY A 37 -25.68 -9.58 -11.77
C GLY A 37 -24.73 -9.01 -10.72
N LEU A 38 -23.43 -8.87 -11.01
CA LEU A 38 -22.47 -8.27 -10.09
C LEU A 38 -22.80 -6.78 -9.83
N PRO A 39 -22.40 -6.24 -8.67
CA PRO A 39 -22.51 -4.80 -8.43
C PRO A 39 -21.77 -4.01 -9.51
N ALA A 40 -22.43 -3.04 -10.12
CA ALA A 40 -21.86 -2.14 -11.11
C ALA A 40 -21.77 -0.72 -10.55
N LEU A 41 -20.63 -0.09 -10.69
CA LEU A 41 -20.43 1.29 -10.27
C LEU A 41 -20.83 2.24 -11.40
N LYS A 42 -21.55 3.33 -11.04
CA LYS A 42 -21.80 4.42 -11.98
C LYS A 42 -20.49 5.18 -12.22
N ALA A 43 -20.10 5.34 -13.48
CA ALA A 43 -18.89 6.08 -13.86
C ALA A 43 -18.83 7.47 -13.22
N GLY A 44 -17.63 7.89 -12.80
CA GLY A 44 -17.38 9.19 -12.17
C GLY A 44 -17.93 9.35 -10.75
N THR A 45 -18.35 8.26 -10.07
CA THR A 45 -18.80 8.32 -8.67
C THR A 45 -17.79 7.76 -7.69
N PHE A 46 -16.68 7.24 -8.18
CA PHE A 46 -15.49 6.86 -7.40
C PHE A 46 -14.27 7.51 -8.06
N PRO A 47 -13.30 8.06 -7.31
CA PRO A 47 -12.15 8.74 -7.88
C PRO A 47 -11.29 7.80 -8.74
N GLU A 48 -10.80 8.30 -9.87
CA GLU A 48 -9.90 7.58 -10.78
C GLU A 48 -8.45 8.01 -10.60
N GLU A 49 -8.21 9.24 -10.09
CA GLU A 49 -6.89 9.80 -9.88
C GLU A 49 -6.56 9.90 -8.40
N ASP A 50 -5.28 9.71 -8.05
CA ASP A 50 -4.80 9.84 -6.67
C ASP A 50 -5.19 11.20 -6.07
N LEU A 51 -5.64 11.21 -4.81
CA LEU A 51 -6.08 12.39 -4.09
C LEU A 51 -4.95 12.93 -3.21
N THR A 52 -4.77 14.25 -3.20
CA THR A 52 -3.90 14.92 -2.23
C THR A 52 -4.75 15.82 -1.33
N LEU A 53 -4.64 15.62 -0.01
CA LEU A 53 -5.31 16.40 1.03
C LEU A 53 -4.28 17.07 1.94
N ASN A 54 -4.62 18.23 2.48
CA ASN A 54 -3.84 18.83 3.58
C ASN A 54 -4.31 18.25 4.93
N VAL A 55 -3.43 18.29 5.93
CA VAL A 55 -3.81 17.91 7.30
C VAL A 55 -5.01 18.73 7.78
N GLY A 56 -6.03 18.06 8.28
CA GLY A 56 -7.29 18.64 8.73
C GLY A 56 -8.41 18.61 7.67
N GLU A 57 -8.10 18.27 6.42
CA GLU A 57 -9.12 18.11 5.38
C GLU A 57 -9.81 16.74 5.45
N GLN A 58 -10.97 16.65 4.82
CA GLN A 58 -11.76 15.43 4.74
C GLN A 58 -12.18 15.18 3.28
N TYR A 59 -12.31 13.92 2.92
CA TYR A 59 -12.88 13.52 1.64
C TYR A 59 -13.97 12.48 1.85
N VAL A 60 -15.15 12.73 1.26
CA VAL A 60 -16.31 11.83 1.37
C VAL A 60 -16.42 11.00 0.10
N TYR A 61 -16.24 9.70 0.23
CA TYR A 61 -16.56 8.72 -0.81
C TYR A 61 -18.04 8.41 -0.75
N ALA A 62 -18.78 8.68 -1.82
CA ALA A 62 -20.20 8.37 -1.94
C ALA A 62 -20.50 7.73 -3.31
N PRO A 63 -19.96 6.54 -3.59
CA PRO A 63 -20.12 5.87 -4.86
C PRO A 63 -21.59 5.49 -5.09
N LYS A 64 -22.01 5.53 -6.34
CA LYS A 64 -23.35 5.06 -6.75
C LYS A 64 -23.19 3.71 -7.42
N ALA A 65 -23.63 2.67 -6.74
CA ALA A 65 -23.65 1.32 -7.25
C ALA A 65 -25.06 0.88 -7.62
N SER A 66 -25.19 -0.06 -8.54
CA SER A 66 -26.43 -0.70 -8.94
C SER A 66 -26.23 -2.20 -9.13
N SER A 67 -27.24 -2.98 -8.80
CA SER A 67 -27.32 -4.43 -9.01
C SER A 67 -28.79 -4.85 -8.96
N PRO A 68 -29.20 -5.93 -9.60
CA PRO A 68 -30.53 -6.52 -9.39
C PRO A 68 -30.69 -7.17 -8.01
N LEU A 69 -29.58 -7.39 -7.27
CA LEU A 69 -29.54 -7.97 -5.92
C LEU A 69 -29.10 -6.92 -4.91
N ASP A 70 -29.30 -7.21 -3.64
CA ASP A 70 -28.85 -6.36 -2.55
C ASP A 70 -27.32 -6.20 -2.61
N ILE A 71 -26.84 -4.97 -2.37
CA ILE A 71 -25.42 -4.63 -2.43
C ILE A 71 -24.91 -4.44 -1.01
N TYR A 72 -23.83 -5.14 -0.67
CA TYR A 72 -23.10 -4.98 0.58
C TYR A 72 -21.85 -4.18 0.31
N TYR A 73 -21.56 -3.21 1.19
CA TYR A 73 -20.39 -2.33 1.13
C TYR A 73 -19.41 -2.73 2.23
N GLN A 74 -18.12 -2.76 1.89
CA GLN A 74 -17.06 -2.89 2.87
C GLN A 74 -15.93 -1.95 2.47
N TRP A 75 -15.55 -1.07 3.40
CA TRP A 75 -14.45 -0.13 3.23
C TRP A 75 -13.27 -0.58 4.05
N TYR A 76 -12.08 -0.44 3.45
CA TYR A 76 -10.80 -0.68 4.11
C TYR A 76 -9.91 0.55 3.95
N GLN A 77 -9.09 0.83 4.95
CA GLN A 77 -7.99 1.78 4.85
C GLN A 77 -6.70 1.08 5.28
N ASN A 78 -5.72 1.01 4.38
CA ASN A 78 -4.44 0.33 4.63
C ASN A 78 -4.60 -1.14 5.10
N GLY A 79 -5.64 -1.81 4.63
CA GLY A 79 -5.98 -3.19 4.99
C GLY A 79 -6.77 -3.36 6.29
N GLU A 80 -7.10 -2.28 6.97
CA GLU A 80 -7.95 -2.31 8.18
C GLU A 80 -9.42 -2.03 7.83
N ASP A 81 -10.34 -2.76 8.48
CA ASP A 81 -11.78 -2.59 8.31
C ASP A 81 -12.22 -1.21 8.84
N MET A 82 -12.94 -0.44 8.02
CA MET A 82 -13.35 0.92 8.37
C MET A 82 -14.85 1.10 8.51
N SER A 83 -15.64 0.67 7.51
CA SER A 83 -17.11 0.88 7.50
C SER A 83 -17.78 -0.10 6.54
N THR A 84 -19.06 -0.36 6.80
CA THR A 84 -20.00 -1.07 5.91
C THR A 84 -21.08 -0.16 5.32
N ASP A 85 -21.01 1.14 5.56
CA ASP A 85 -21.95 2.11 5.04
C ASP A 85 -21.78 2.34 3.53
N PRO A 86 -22.83 2.79 2.81
CA PRO A 86 -22.72 3.15 1.40
C PRO A 86 -21.75 4.31 1.11
N SER A 87 -21.33 5.04 2.14
CA SER A 87 -20.36 6.13 2.06
C SER A 87 -19.27 5.98 3.12
N PHE A 88 -18.08 6.51 2.83
CA PHE A 88 -16.95 6.53 3.74
C PHE A 88 -16.30 7.91 3.76
N THR A 89 -15.93 8.40 4.93
CA THR A 89 -15.22 9.68 5.08
C THR A 89 -13.78 9.39 5.46
N PHE A 90 -12.85 9.78 4.59
CA PHE A 90 -11.42 9.80 4.89
C PHE A 90 -11.07 11.11 5.61
N ASN A 91 -10.41 11.01 6.77
CA ASN A 91 -9.94 12.15 7.56
C ASN A 91 -8.42 12.26 7.45
N ALA A 92 -7.91 13.38 6.96
CA ALA A 92 -6.48 13.65 6.87
C ALA A 92 -5.93 14.18 8.21
N GLU A 93 -5.84 13.33 9.23
CA GLU A 93 -5.47 13.75 10.59
C GLU A 93 -3.98 14.05 10.75
N HIS A 94 -3.13 13.38 9.97
CA HIS A 94 -1.67 13.54 10.00
C HIS A 94 -1.07 13.22 8.63
N PRO A 95 0.19 13.62 8.37
CA PRO A 95 0.88 13.26 7.13
C PRO A 95 0.92 11.75 6.94
N SER A 96 0.43 11.29 5.78
CA SER A 96 0.34 9.85 5.50
C SER A 96 0.19 9.58 3.99
N ARG A 97 0.39 8.34 3.59
CA ARG A 97 0.04 7.81 2.28
C ARG A 97 -0.85 6.60 2.51
N SER A 98 -2.10 6.73 2.15
CA SER A 98 -3.13 5.73 2.46
C SER A 98 -3.73 5.14 1.20
N LYS A 99 -4.08 3.86 1.28
CA LYS A 99 -4.85 3.13 0.30
C LYS A 99 -6.26 2.94 0.86
N VAL A 100 -7.26 3.47 0.17
CA VAL A 100 -8.68 3.24 0.46
C VAL A 100 -9.20 2.21 -0.53
N ILE A 101 -9.81 1.16 -0.03
CA ILE A 101 -10.41 0.10 -0.83
C ILE A 101 -11.91 0.05 -0.53
N LEU A 102 -12.71 0.00 -1.57
CA LEU A 102 -14.12 -0.33 -1.52
C LEU A 102 -14.33 -1.72 -2.12
N GLU A 103 -14.90 -2.61 -1.36
CA GLU A 103 -15.46 -3.86 -1.84
C GLU A 103 -16.99 -3.75 -1.91
N LEU A 104 -17.53 -3.96 -3.09
CA LEU A 104 -18.97 -4.10 -3.34
C LEU A 104 -19.26 -5.57 -3.59
N SER A 105 -20.17 -6.16 -2.85
CA SER A 105 -20.52 -7.58 -3.00
C SER A 105 -22.01 -7.83 -3.04
N ASN A 106 -22.39 -8.96 -3.61
CA ASN A 106 -23.73 -9.56 -3.56
C ASN A 106 -23.60 -11.10 -3.61
N ASP A 107 -24.73 -11.81 -3.66
CA ASP A 107 -24.74 -13.28 -3.68
C ASP A 107 -24.04 -13.90 -4.91
N LEU A 108 -23.77 -13.13 -5.97
CA LEU A 108 -23.12 -13.60 -7.19
C LEU A 108 -21.60 -13.36 -7.20
N GLY A 109 -21.12 -12.44 -6.37
CA GLY A 109 -19.69 -12.14 -6.26
C GLY A 109 -19.39 -10.72 -5.81
N LYS A 110 -18.15 -10.27 -6.07
CA LYS A 110 -17.65 -8.98 -5.61
C LYS A 110 -16.87 -8.21 -6.66
N VAL A 111 -16.87 -6.88 -6.49
CA VAL A 111 -16.05 -5.92 -7.23
C VAL A 111 -15.23 -5.13 -6.22
N THR A 112 -13.95 -4.97 -6.46
CA THR A 112 -13.03 -4.22 -5.59
C THR A 112 -12.50 -3.00 -6.33
N LEU A 113 -12.51 -1.86 -5.67
CA LEU A 113 -12.00 -0.58 -6.16
C LEU A 113 -10.93 -0.07 -5.19
N GLU A 114 -9.85 0.47 -5.73
CA GLU A 114 -8.73 1.01 -4.94
C GLU A 114 -8.51 2.48 -5.29
N HIS A 115 -8.23 3.29 -4.27
CA HIS A 115 -7.88 4.69 -4.42
C HIS A 115 -6.77 5.08 -3.44
N LYS A 116 -5.81 5.87 -3.90
CA LYS A 116 -4.71 6.35 -3.07
C LYS A 116 -4.96 7.78 -2.62
N VAL A 117 -4.67 8.02 -1.35
CA VAL A 117 -4.75 9.34 -0.73
C VAL A 117 -3.39 9.70 -0.15
N MET A 118 -2.89 10.88 -0.49
CA MET A 118 -1.63 11.42 0.02
C MET A 118 -1.91 12.63 0.89
N VAL A 119 -1.36 12.62 2.11
CA VAL A 119 -1.34 13.76 3.03
C VAL A 119 0.12 14.14 3.25
N PRO A 120 0.67 15.15 2.53
CA PRO A 120 2.08 15.50 2.57
C PRO A 120 2.48 16.13 3.91
N GLY A 121 3.80 16.23 4.14
CA GLY A 121 4.35 16.96 5.29
C GLY A 121 5.04 16.08 6.34
N ALA A 122 5.24 14.78 6.08
CA ALA A 122 6.07 13.95 6.95
C ALA A 122 7.51 14.46 6.99
N ASP A 123 8.05 14.68 8.20
CA ASP A 123 9.45 15.03 8.43
C ASP A 123 9.96 14.36 9.72
N TYR A 124 10.71 13.28 9.54
CA TYR A 124 11.32 12.50 10.61
C TYR A 124 12.76 12.93 10.94
N SER A 125 13.23 14.07 10.43
CA SER A 125 14.61 14.57 10.68
C SER A 125 14.80 15.19 12.07
N LYS A 126 13.70 15.48 12.78
CA LYS A 126 13.74 16.26 14.04
C LYS A 126 13.54 15.38 15.28
N GLY A 127 14.11 14.21 15.27
CA GLY A 127 13.94 13.27 16.35
C GLY A 127 14.80 12.02 16.20
N CYS A 128 14.33 10.95 16.76
CA CYS A 128 14.98 9.65 16.63
C CYS A 128 13.99 8.58 16.14
N LEU A 129 14.45 7.78 15.20
CA LEU A 129 13.74 6.59 14.73
C LEU A 129 14.03 5.42 15.68
N ILE A 130 12.99 4.70 16.05
CA ILE A 130 13.08 3.53 16.93
C ILE A 130 12.61 2.34 16.09
N ILE A 131 13.51 1.39 15.87
CA ILE A 131 13.20 0.17 15.15
C ILE A 131 12.65 -0.84 16.16
N ASN A 132 11.41 -1.24 15.93
CA ASN A 132 10.74 -2.25 16.74
C ASN A 132 10.85 -3.60 16.03
N GLU A 133 11.38 -4.59 16.72
CA GLU A 133 11.66 -5.91 16.14
C GLU A 133 10.39 -6.59 15.58
N GLY A 134 9.28 -6.44 16.26
CA GLY A 134 8.08 -7.24 16.01
C GLY A 134 8.15 -8.59 16.74
N TRP A 135 7.38 -9.56 16.27
CA TRP A 135 7.31 -10.87 16.90
C TRP A 135 7.60 -11.97 15.86
N PHE A 136 8.71 -12.69 16.05
CA PHE A 136 9.17 -13.74 15.15
C PHE A 136 8.06 -14.73 14.77
N GLY A 137 7.84 -14.91 13.47
CA GLY A 137 6.80 -15.77 12.90
C GLY A 137 5.35 -15.30 13.08
N HIS A 138 5.11 -14.14 13.69
CA HIS A 138 3.75 -13.67 14.02
C HIS A 138 3.45 -12.24 13.62
N GLY A 139 4.43 -11.34 13.62
CA GLY A 139 4.17 -9.93 13.33
C GLY A 139 5.38 -9.21 12.76
N SER A 140 5.11 -8.30 11.83
CA SER A 140 6.13 -7.47 11.21
C SER A 140 6.80 -6.54 12.21
N GLY A 141 8.04 -6.15 11.90
CA GLY A 141 8.68 -5.03 12.55
C GLY A 141 8.00 -3.71 12.22
N SER A 142 8.32 -2.67 12.96
CA SER A 142 7.79 -1.33 12.72
C SER A 142 8.82 -0.25 13.04
N ILE A 143 8.56 0.97 12.58
CA ILE A 143 9.31 2.16 12.95
C ILE A 143 8.41 3.06 13.78
N SER A 144 8.88 3.44 14.96
CA SER A 144 8.32 4.53 15.75
C SER A 144 9.25 5.74 15.66
N PHE A 145 8.72 6.94 15.83
CA PHE A 145 9.46 8.19 15.81
C PHE A 145 9.22 8.98 17.09
N TYR A 146 10.27 9.31 17.81
CA TYR A 146 10.23 10.24 18.92
C TYR A 146 10.63 11.63 18.45
N ASN A 147 9.68 12.55 18.48
CA ASN A 147 9.90 13.94 18.08
C ASN A 147 10.45 14.76 19.27
N TYR A 148 11.65 15.29 19.13
CA TYR A 148 12.31 16.07 20.19
C TYR A 148 11.63 17.40 20.49
N GLU A 149 11.06 18.08 19.46
CA GLU A 149 10.42 19.37 19.64
C GLU A 149 9.05 19.24 20.31
N LYS A 150 8.28 18.22 19.91
CA LYS A 150 6.92 17.97 20.41
C LYS A 150 6.89 17.13 21.68
N ASN A 151 8.00 16.51 22.06
CA ASN A 151 8.08 15.52 23.15
C ASN A 151 7.00 14.46 23.04
N SER A 152 6.83 13.89 21.85
CA SER A 152 5.78 12.94 21.52
C SER A 152 6.34 11.78 20.72
N ILE A 153 5.65 10.62 20.80
CA ILE A 153 5.97 9.43 20.02
C ILE A 153 4.88 9.19 18.98
N GLU A 154 5.29 8.90 17.76
CA GLU A 154 4.44 8.42 16.67
C GLU A 154 4.79 6.94 16.43
N HIS A 155 3.77 6.10 16.30
CA HIS A 155 3.94 4.67 16.01
C HIS A 155 3.58 4.36 14.57
N TRP A 156 4.12 3.25 14.06
CA TRP A 156 3.81 2.75 12.71
C TRP A 156 4.20 3.72 11.58
N CYS A 157 5.21 4.56 11.79
CA CYS A 157 5.60 5.61 10.85
C CYS A 157 5.85 5.08 9.43
N TYR A 158 6.53 3.93 9.29
CA TYR A 158 6.72 3.32 7.98
C TYR A 158 5.39 2.91 7.33
N LYS A 159 4.52 2.20 8.06
CA LYS A 159 3.19 1.78 7.58
C LYS A 159 2.35 2.98 7.14
N ASN A 160 2.37 4.06 7.94
CA ASN A 160 1.61 5.28 7.66
C ASN A 160 2.09 6.00 6.39
N GLN A 161 3.38 5.87 6.04
CA GLN A 161 3.98 6.54 4.89
C GLN A 161 4.04 5.65 3.63
N ASN A 162 3.62 4.38 3.70
CA ASN A 162 3.76 3.42 2.61
C ASN A 162 2.46 2.65 2.30
N PHE A 163 1.32 3.34 2.33
CA PHE A 163 0.01 2.76 1.93
C PHE A 163 -0.39 1.52 2.73
N GLY A 164 0.04 1.43 3.99
CA GLY A 164 -0.22 0.28 4.84
C GLY A 164 0.81 -0.85 4.72
N ASP A 165 1.81 -0.73 3.85
CA ASP A 165 2.89 -1.70 3.74
C ASP A 165 3.66 -1.79 5.06
N VAL A 166 4.16 -2.97 5.37
CA VAL A 166 4.88 -3.24 6.61
C VAL A 166 6.33 -3.66 6.32
N LEU A 167 7.19 -3.48 7.31
CA LEU A 167 8.54 -4.04 7.29
C LEU A 167 8.46 -5.58 7.33
N GLY A 168 9.59 -6.23 7.07
CA GLY A 168 9.70 -7.67 7.28
C GLY A 168 9.51 -8.08 8.74
N VAL A 169 9.30 -9.36 8.96
CA VAL A 169 9.17 -9.94 10.31
C VAL A 169 10.51 -9.92 10.99
N THR A 170 10.52 -9.55 12.25
CA THR A 170 11.73 -9.48 13.10
C THR A 170 12.78 -8.54 12.51
N SER A 171 12.46 -7.23 12.49
CA SER A 171 13.43 -6.19 12.08
C SER A 171 14.60 -6.13 13.06
N GLN A 172 15.82 -6.19 12.53
CA GLN A 172 17.03 -6.35 13.33
C GLN A 172 17.88 -5.09 13.41
N SER A 173 17.99 -4.37 12.32
CA SER A 173 18.88 -3.21 12.25
C SER A 173 18.34 -2.16 11.31
N ALA A 174 18.84 -0.93 11.50
CA ALA A 174 18.67 0.16 10.56
C ALA A 174 20.00 0.90 10.41
N THR A 175 20.45 1.06 9.18
CA THR A 175 21.72 1.71 8.85
C THR A 175 21.46 2.90 7.92
N LEU A 176 21.96 4.07 8.29
CA LEU A 176 21.97 5.24 7.40
C LEU A 176 23.24 5.20 6.54
N TRP A 177 23.06 5.12 5.22
CA TRP A 177 24.15 5.08 4.28
C TRP A 177 23.78 5.77 2.97
N ASN A 178 24.68 6.59 2.42
CA ASN A 178 24.47 7.39 1.20
C ASN A 178 23.14 8.15 1.18
N GLY A 179 22.75 8.74 2.32
CA GLY A 179 21.53 9.52 2.46
C GLY A 179 20.22 8.71 2.49
N LYS A 180 20.31 7.38 2.56
CA LYS A 180 19.17 6.47 2.63
C LYS A 180 19.20 5.65 3.91
N LEU A 181 18.02 5.23 4.37
CA LEU A 181 17.85 4.33 5.50
C LEU A 181 17.61 2.91 5.00
N TYR A 182 18.46 1.99 5.45
CA TYR A 182 18.42 0.56 5.13
C TYR A 182 17.95 -0.19 6.36
N VAL A 183 16.81 -0.86 6.28
CA VAL A 183 16.26 -1.66 7.37
C VAL A 183 16.31 -3.14 7.00
N CYS A 184 16.98 -3.95 7.84
CA CYS A 184 17.06 -5.39 7.67
C CYS A 184 16.06 -6.10 8.60
N SER A 185 15.41 -7.14 8.07
CA SER A 185 14.49 -8.03 8.77
C SER A 185 14.83 -9.47 8.46
N LYS A 186 14.52 -10.40 9.38
CA LYS A 186 14.85 -11.82 9.18
C LYS A 186 14.00 -12.50 8.13
N GLU A 187 12.74 -12.10 8.01
CA GLU A 187 11.78 -12.76 7.12
C GLU A 187 11.00 -11.72 6.30
N ASP A 188 10.40 -12.17 5.20
CA ASP A 188 9.59 -11.41 4.25
C ASP A 188 10.37 -10.30 3.55
N ASN A 189 10.09 -9.02 3.78
CA ASN A 189 10.83 -7.88 3.27
C ASN A 189 12.17 -7.76 4.01
N GLN A 190 13.13 -8.59 3.65
CA GLN A 190 14.39 -8.72 4.38
C GLN A 190 15.29 -7.49 4.27
N LEU A 191 15.13 -6.68 3.25
CA LEU A 191 15.76 -5.36 3.14
C LEU A 191 14.76 -4.36 2.59
N VAL A 192 14.56 -3.26 3.31
CA VAL A 192 13.79 -2.11 2.83
C VAL A 192 14.71 -0.89 2.80
N VAL A 193 14.72 -0.18 1.67
CA VAL A 193 15.48 1.06 1.48
C VAL A 193 14.51 2.21 1.36
N MET A 194 14.71 3.27 2.15
CA MET A 194 13.78 4.38 2.22
C MET A 194 14.50 5.72 2.42
N ASP A 195 13.79 6.80 2.11
CA ASP A 195 14.21 8.15 2.46
C ASP A 195 14.12 8.35 3.98
N PRO A 196 15.19 8.77 4.67
CA PRO A 196 15.20 8.87 6.13
C PRO A 196 14.33 9.99 6.70
N LYS A 197 13.93 10.97 5.88
CA LYS A 197 13.09 12.10 6.34
C LYS A 197 11.61 11.80 6.21
N THR A 198 11.22 11.14 5.16
CA THR A 198 9.81 10.85 4.85
C THR A 198 9.42 9.42 5.14
N LEU A 199 10.37 8.52 5.27
CA LEU A 199 10.23 7.06 5.34
C LEU A 199 9.53 6.46 4.11
N TYR A 200 9.47 7.19 2.99
CA TYR A 200 8.97 6.63 1.73
C TYR A 200 9.90 5.53 1.25
N ALA A 201 9.36 4.34 1.07
CA ALA A 201 10.11 3.23 0.49
C ALA A 201 10.48 3.56 -0.96
N GLU A 202 11.75 3.42 -1.29
CA GLU A 202 12.27 3.56 -2.64
C GLU A 202 12.48 2.19 -3.28
N ASN A 203 12.84 1.22 -2.46
CA ASN A 203 13.08 -0.14 -2.90
C ASN A 203 12.91 -1.14 -1.77
N SER A 204 12.61 -2.37 -2.12
CA SER A 204 12.59 -3.49 -1.17
C SER A 204 13.11 -4.74 -1.85
N CYS A 205 13.84 -5.54 -1.09
CA CYS A 205 14.23 -6.88 -1.48
C CYS A 205 13.41 -7.82 -0.60
N GLY A 206 12.55 -8.60 -1.21
CA GLY A 206 11.75 -9.59 -0.52
C GLY A 206 12.62 -10.62 0.19
N LYS A 207 12.35 -11.89 0.00
CA LYS A 207 13.12 -12.95 0.64
C LYS A 207 14.47 -13.16 -0.05
N LEU A 208 15.56 -13.03 0.71
CA LEU A 208 16.93 -13.34 0.28
C LEU A 208 17.19 -14.85 0.39
N ALA A 209 16.68 -15.63 -0.55
CA ALA A 209 16.80 -17.08 -0.57
C ALA A 209 16.42 -17.74 0.79
N ASN A 210 17.30 -18.57 1.35
CA ASN A 210 17.06 -19.27 2.61
C ASN A 210 17.79 -18.63 3.81
N TYR A 211 18.21 -17.37 3.67
CA TYR A 211 18.98 -16.68 4.68
C TYR A 211 18.13 -15.66 5.42
N GLN A 212 18.48 -15.39 6.66
CA GLN A 212 17.89 -14.33 7.49
C GLN A 212 18.81 -13.12 7.45
N ALA A 213 18.33 -11.95 7.04
CA ALA A 213 19.13 -10.74 7.06
C ALA A 213 19.22 -10.17 8.49
N TYR A 214 20.41 -9.71 8.87
CA TYR A 214 20.65 -9.13 10.19
C TYR A 214 21.04 -7.67 10.11
N GLU A 215 21.99 -7.32 9.27
CA GLU A 215 22.54 -5.97 9.21
C GLU A 215 23.00 -5.63 7.79
N PHE A 216 22.79 -4.40 7.38
CA PHE A 216 23.34 -3.82 6.17
C PHE A 216 24.57 -2.96 6.54
N ILE A 217 25.66 -3.13 5.83
CA ILE A 217 26.90 -2.36 5.99
C ILE A 217 27.31 -1.80 4.63
N GLY A 218 27.36 -0.48 4.49
CA GLY A 218 27.94 0.18 3.32
C GLY A 218 29.47 0.05 3.33
N LEU A 219 30.06 -0.41 2.22
CA LEU A 219 31.51 -0.55 2.08
C LEU A 219 32.14 0.65 1.37
N ASN A 220 31.48 1.15 0.34
CA ASN A 220 31.88 2.32 -0.44
C ASN A 220 30.64 2.85 -1.17
N ASP A 221 30.79 3.87 -2.02
CA ASP A 221 29.64 4.54 -2.66
C ASP A 221 28.77 3.60 -3.53
N ASP A 222 29.32 2.49 -4.02
CA ASP A 222 28.65 1.59 -4.96
C ASP A 222 28.21 0.26 -4.33
N TYR A 223 28.84 -0.17 -3.23
CA TYR A 223 28.69 -1.50 -2.69
C TYR A 223 28.38 -1.50 -1.20
N GLY A 224 27.41 -2.33 -0.81
CA GLY A 224 27.15 -2.72 0.56
C GLY A 224 27.03 -4.23 0.69
N VAL A 225 27.11 -4.71 1.90
CA VAL A 225 26.92 -6.13 2.24
C VAL A 225 25.82 -6.28 3.27
N ILE A 226 25.13 -7.42 3.23
CA ILE A 226 24.17 -7.81 4.25
C ILE A 226 24.76 -9.01 5.00
N THR A 227 24.86 -8.88 6.31
CA THR A 227 25.17 -10.03 7.17
C THR A 227 23.93 -10.91 7.28
N HIS A 228 24.11 -12.23 7.25
CA HIS A 228 22.99 -13.15 7.30
C HIS A 228 23.29 -14.33 8.22
N GLY A 229 22.22 -14.89 8.83
CA GLY A 229 22.25 -16.16 9.52
C GLY A 229 21.81 -17.27 8.57
N GLY A 230 22.58 -18.35 8.51
CA GLY A 230 22.26 -19.55 7.76
C GLY A 230 22.86 -20.76 8.49
N TYR A 231 22.25 -21.90 8.33
CA TYR A 231 22.88 -23.16 8.74
C TYR A 231 23.89 -23.54 7.66
N PHE A 232 25.10 -23.80 8.08
CA PHE A 232 26.17 -24.38 7.26
C PHE A 232 25.95 -25.88 7.13
#